data_351aef25f2819623b035eeea1facb89d
#
_entry.id   351aef25f2819623b035eeea1facb89d
#
_cell.length_a   1.000
_cell.length_b   1.000
_cell.length_c   1.000
_cell.angle_alpha   90.00
_cell.angle_beta   90.00
_cell.angle_gamma   90.00
#
_symmetry.space_group_name_H-M   'P 1'
#
loop_
_entity.id
_entity.type
_entity.pdbx_description
1 polymer ?
#
loop_
_entity_poly.entity_id
_entity_poly.type
_entity_poly.pdbx_seq_one_letter_code
_entity_poly.pdbx_strand_id
1 'polypeptide(L)' 'HPFNAVYSVGDQVKVEWKGSWWDAIIIESNGENHLIHYSGFESSWDEWVTAERIQKPN' A
#
# COMPACT_ATOMS: atom_id res chain seq x y z
N HIS A 1 -4.61 -13.48 -14.62
CA HIS A 1 -5.63 -13.00 -13.73
C HIS A 1 -5.32 -11.57 -13.31
N PRO A 2 -6.25 -10.66 -13.49
CA PRO A 2 -5.94 -9.23 -13.31
C PRO A 2 -5.57 -8.84 -11.88
N PHE A 3 -5.86 -9.69 -10.92
CA PHE A 3 -5.60 -9.37 -9.53
C PHE A 3 -4.37 -10.04 -8.97
N ASN A 4 -3.50 -10.50 -9.86
CA ASN A 4 -2.25 -11.11 -9.42
C ASN A 4 -1.13 -10.09 -9.26
N ALA A 5 -1.49 -8.86 -8.98
CA ALA A 5 -0.48 -7.84 -8.71
C ALA A 5 0.27 -8.21 -7.44
N VAL A 6 1.58 -8.28 -7.53
CA VAL A 6 2.43 -8.59 -6.40
C VAL A 6 3.21 -7.33 -6.05
N TYR A 7 3.15 -6.98 -4.78
CA TYR A 7 3.87 -5.83 -4.26
C TYR A 7 4.94 -6.31 -3.30
N SER A 8 6.10 -5.71 -3.37
CA SER A 8 7.24 -6.11 -2.56
C SER A 8 7.60 -5.02 -1.57
N VAL A 9 8.22 -5.41 -0.47
CA VAL A 9 8.73 -4.46 0.51
C VAL A 9 9.66 -3.47 -0.19
N GLY A 10 9.43 -2.19 0.06
CA GLY A 10 10.18 -1.12 -0.56
C GLY A 10 9.50 -0.51 -1.77
N ASP A 11 8.45 -1.14 -2.30
CA ASP A 11 7.75 -0.59 -3.46
C ASP A 11 7.02 0.68 -3.09
N GLN A 12 7.10 1.66 -3.98
CA GLN A 12 6.29 2.87 -3.86
C GLN A 12 4.95 2.61 -4.53
N VAL A 13 3.88 2.93 -3.82
CA VAL A 13 2.54 2.63 -4.28
C VAL A 13 1.62 3.78 -3.89
N LYS A 14 0.37 3.68 -4.35
CA LYS A 14 -0.68 4.55 -3.87
C LYS A 14 -1.71 3.70 -3.16
N VAL A 15 -2.21 4.20 -2.04
CA VAL A 15 -3.16 3.47 -1.21
C VAL A 15 -4.40 4.33 -1.04
N GLU A 16 -5.55 3.69 -1.21
CA GLU A 16 -6.83 4.36 -1.06
C GLU A 16 -7.17 4.51 0.42
N TRP A 17 -7.56 5.72 0.82
CA TRP A 17 -8.06 5.99 2.15
C TRP A 17 -9.09 7.11 2.05
N LYS A 18 -10.28 6.81 2.48
CA LYS A 18 -11.43 7.73 2.47
C LYS A 18 -11.65 8.36 1.11
N GLY A 19 -11.59 7.52 0.08
CA GLY A 19 -11.93 7.96 -1.27
C GLY A 19 -10.82 8.66 -2.02
N SER A 20 -9.64 8.79 -1.44
CA SER A 20 -8.49 9.41 -2.10
C SER A 20 -7.33 8.43 -2.14
N TRP A 21 -6.43 8.63 -3.08
CA TRP A 21 -5.24 7.81 -3.23
C TRP A 21 -4.05 8.60 -2.70
N TRP A 22 -3.30 7.98 -1.79
CA TRP A 22 -2.20 8.65 -1.09
C TRP A 22 -0.90 7.92 -1.37
N ASP A 23 0.18 8.66 -1.48
CA ASP A 23 1.50 8.06 -1.67
C ASP A 23 1.86 7.25 -0.43
N ALA A 24 2.42 6.07 -0.66
CA ALA A 24 2.79 5.17 0.42
C ALA A 24 3.92 4.27 -0.03
N ILE A 25 4.45 3.53 0.92
CA ILE A 25 5.52 2.59 0.65
C ILE A 25 5.18 1.29 1.39
N ILE A 26 5.48 0.16 0.75
CA ILE A 26 5.27 -1.15 1.35
C ILE A 26 6.41 -1.40 2.33
N ILE A 27 6.09 -1.63 3.59
CA ILE A 27 7.14 -1.89 4.58
C ILE A 27 7.14 -3.32 5.09
N GLU A 28 6.03 -4.05 4.85
CA GLU A 28 5.96 -5.45 5.24
C GLU A 28 4.89 -6.13 4.40
N SER A 29 5.03 -7.43 4.18
CA SER A 29 4.04 -8.20 3.45
C SER A 29 3.75 -9.49 4.17
N ASN A 30 2.50 -9.92 4.16
CA ASN A 30 2.06 -11.16 4.77
C ASN A 30 0.94 -11.74 3.91
N GLY A 31 1.34 -12.54 2.91
CA GLY A 31 0.37 -13.10 1.99
C GLY A 31 -0.31 -12.01 1.18
N GLU A 32 -1.61 -11.88 1.34
CA GLU A 32 -2.39 -10.90 0.60
C GLU A 32 -2.44 -9.54 1.27
N ASN A 33 -1.90 -9.43 2.46
CA ASN A 33 -1.93 -8.18 3.20
C ASN A 33 -0.56 -7.53 3.16
N HIS A 34 -0.57 -6.21 3.13
CA HIS A 34 0.66 -5.44 3.09
C HIS A 34 0.58 -4.33 4.11
N LEU A 35 1.63 -4.19 4.90
CA LEU A 35 1.74 -3.07 5.81
C LEU A 35 2.34 -1.92 5.04
N ILE A 36 1.65 -0.78 5.05
CA ILE A 36 2.11 0.37 4.30
C ILE A 36 2.34 1.56 5.23
N HIS A 37 3.25 2.40 4.80
CA HIS A 37 3.56 3.65 5.48
C HIS A 37 3.22 4.78 4.52
N TYR A 38 2.34 5.68 4.94
CA TYR A 38 1.98 6.82 4.12
C TYR A 38 3.10 7.84 4.13
N SER A 39 3.56 8.20 2.94
CA SER A 39 4.68 9.14 2.79
C SER A 39 4.32 10.50 3.36
N GLY A 40 5.18 11.02 4.22
CA GLY A 40 4.94 12.33 4.81
C GLY A 40 4.06 12.32 6.04
N PHE A 41 3.61 11.14 6.47
CA PHE A 41 2.79 11.00 7.66
C PHE A 41 3.52 10.19 8.71
N GLU A 42 3.07 10.29 9.96
CA GLU A 42 3.70 9.57 11.05
C GLU A 42 3.41 8.08 10.97
N SER A 43 4.26 7.29 11.58
CA SER A 43 4.11 5.84 11.55
C SER A 43 2.84 5.37 12.26
N SER A 44 2.23 6.21 13.09
CA SER A 44 0.95 5.86 13.71
C SER A 44 -0.16 5.70 12.68
N TRP A 45 0.04 6.18 11.45
CA TRP A 45 -0.91 6.00 10.37
C TRP A 45 -0.66 4.74 9.55
N ASP A 46 0.43 4.02 9.83
CA ASP A 46 0.73 2.78 9.11
C ASP A 46 -0.42 1.81 9.30
N GLU A 47 -0.77 1.08 8.24
CA GLU A 47 -1.87 0.12 8.35
C GLU A 47 -1.68 -1.03 7.39
N TRP A 48 -2.32 -2.14 7.73
CA TRP A 48 -2.36 -3.32 6.85
C TRP A 48 -3.51 -3.14 5.88
N VAL A 49 -3.21 -3.31 4.59
CA VAL A 49 -4.22 -3.17 3.54
C VAL A 49 -4.12 -4.34 2.60
N THR A 50 -5.22 -4.63 1.91
CA THR A 50 -5.24 -5.64 0.87
C THR A 50 -4.91 -4.98 -0.47
N ALA A 51 -4.62 -5.83 -1.47
CA ALA A 51 -4.20 -5.34 -2.78
C ALA A 51 -5.26 -4.45 -3.45
N GLU A 52 -6.53 -4.63 -3.10
CA GLU A 52 -7.59 -3.82 -3.68
C GLU A 52 -7.43 -2.34 -3.37
N ARG A 53 -6.79 -2.02 -2.26
CA ARG A 53 -6.57 -0.65 -1.85
C ARG A 53 -5.22 -0.11 -2.30
N ILE A 54 -4.48 -0.89 -3.08
CA ILE A 54 -3.14 -0.53 -3.52
C ILE A 54 -3.13 -0.42 -5.03
N GLN A 55 -2.41 0.56 -5.54
CA GLN A 55 -2.26 0.77 -6.96
C GLN A 55 -0.85 1.26 -7.22
N LYS A 56 -0.28 0.89 -8.36
CA LYS A 56 1.05 1.36 -8.69
C LYS A 56 1.00 2.84 -9.05
N PRO A 57 2.03 3.60 -8.71
CA PRO A 57 2.08 5.01 -9.11
C PRO A 57 2.25 5.10 -10.63
N ASN A 58 1.72 6.13 -11.19
CA ASN A 58 1.86 6.36 -12.63
C ASN A 58 3.17 6.99 -12.97
#